data_c680f435920b2bf637e862c840b0cf9a
#
_entry.id   c680f435920b2bf637e862c840b0cf9a
#
_cell.length_a   1.000
_cell.length_b   1.000
_cell.length_c   1.000
_cell.angle_alpha   90.00
_cell.angle_beta   90.00
_cell.angle_gamma   90.00
#
_symmetry.space_group_name_H-M   'P 1'
#
loop_
_entity.id
_entity.type
_entity.pdbx_description
1 polymer ?
#
loop_
_entity_poly.entity_id
_entity_poly.type
_entity_poly.pdbx_seq_one_letter_code
_entity_poly.pdbx_strand_id
1 'polypeptide(L)'
;VRKILVLVALLPFAGLWAQDDLLADLDAIAPPAERQFAFATFKGTKLVNGATVEMPGAGVGQFIIGHRFGAINNRPLYNLLGLDVAQIRFEYSYNPVSWLNAGFGRSSGSKTYDAFTKIRLLRQSKGGKGFDSPFSAVWYSSMTLTTVTFSDGFDHYFTDRLAYTHQLLVARKVSDKISLQVAPTLVHFNLVPLEADRNDQLGLGLSGRYKLTQRMALTAEAMLRQTPLAGTHVPLSIGLDLETGGHVFQFHVTNAQSMADPQWMMQTPGSWAKGDLYLGFNISRVFTHVTPKILQ
;
A
#
# COMPACT_ATOMS: atom_id res chain seq x y z
N VAL A 1 79.18 2.27 -37.63
CA VAL A 1 78.68 2.07 -36.30
C VAL A 1 77.97 3.36 -35.84
N ARG A 2 76.64 3.42 -35.93
CA ARG A 2 75.82 4.58 -35.53
C ARG A 2 75.30 4.33 -34.09
N LYS A 3 75.74 5.16 -33.16
CA LYS A 3 75.20 5.19 -31.76
C LYS A 3 73.89 5.96 -31.78
N ILE A 4 72.79 5.31 -31.43
CA ILE A 4 71.48 5.93 -31.16
C ILE A 4 71.44 6.32 -29.67
N LEU A 5 71.35 7.62 -29.39
CA LEU A 5 71.16 8.18 -28.06
C LEU A 5 69.67 8.15 -27.79
N VAL A 6 69.23 7.36 -26.79
CA VAL A 6 67.86 7.36 -26.29
C VAL A 6 67.79 8.40 -25.20
N LEU A 7 67.11 9.50 -25.48
CA LEU A 7 66.79 10.55 -24.49
C LEU A 7 65.49 10.14 -23.75
N VAL A 8 65.62 9.66 -22.53
CA VAL A 8 64.47 9.41 -21.65
C VAL A 8 64.07 10.75 -20.99
N ALA A 9 62.98 11.32 -21.45
CA ALA A 9 62.40 12.52 -20.85
C ALA A 9 61.70 12.13 -19.55
N LEU A 10 62.28 12.49 -18.42
CA LEU A 10 61.63 12.47 -17.10
C LEU A 10 60.65 13.66 -17.02
N LEU A 11 59.39 13.40 -17.22
CA LEU A 11 58.32 14.35 -16.89
C LEU A 11 58.10 14.38 -15.36
N PRO A 12 58.08 15.52 -14.71
CA PRO A 12 57.86 15.59 -13.28
C PRO A 12 56.36 15.29 -12.98
N PHE A 13 56.11 14.27 -12.17
CA PHE A 13 54.84 13.98 -11.55
C PHE A 13 54.48 15.02 -10.51
N ALA A 14 54.14 16.25 -10.90
CA ALA A 14 53.76 17.33 -10.00
C ALA A 14 52.32 17.81 -10.23
N GLY A 15 51.42 16.89 -10.59
CA GLY A 15 50.03 17.29 -10.95
C GLY A 15 48.90 16.65 -10.17
N LEU A 16 49.15 15.75 -9.22
CA LEU A 16 48.06 15.03 -8.53
C LEU A 16 47.56 15.72 -7.28
N TRP A 17 48.33 16.63 -6.65
CA TRP A 17 47.91 17.29 -5.39
C TRP A 17 47.00 18.51 -5.59
N ALA A 18 47.04 19.14 -6.76
CA ALA A 18 46.20 20.30 -7.07
C ALA A 18 44.73 19.96 -7.43
N GLN A 19 44.44 18.69 -7.79
CA GLN A 19 43.08 18.26 -8.11
C GLN A 19 42.23 17.94 -6.88
N ASP A 20 42.86 17.41 -5.82
CA ASP A 20 42.15 17.12 -4.54
C ASP A 20 41.72 18.42 -3.84
N ASP A 21 42.54 19.46 -3.90
CA ASP A 21 42.26 20.76 -3.30
C ASP A 21 41.13 21.51 -4.07
N LEU A 22 41.13 21.40 -5.40
CA LEU A 22 40.10 22.00 -6.24
C LEU A 22 38.73 21.30 -6.09
N LEU A 23 38.73 19.98 -5.89
CA LEU A 23 37.51 19.22 -5.61
C LEU A 23 36.95 19.54 -4.22
N ALA A 24 37.82 19.70 -3.21
CA ALA A 24 37.41 20.13 -1.87
C ALA A 24 36.82 21.56 -1.87
N ASP A 25 37.38 22.47 -2.65
CA ASP A 25 36.84 23.84 -2.83
C ASP A 25 35.50 23.84 -3.59
N LEU A 26 35.35 22.97 -4.61
CA LEU A 26 34.07 22.79 -5.30
C LEU A 26 33.00 22.20 -4.41
N ASP A 27 33.33 21.22 -3.56
CA ASP A 27 32.40 20.64 -2.58
C ASP A 27 32.02 21.65 -1.50
N ALA A 28 32.93 22.60 -1.13
CA ALA A 28 32.65 23.65 -0.17
C ALA A 28 31.70 24.76 -0.72
N ILE A 29 31.70 24.97 -2.06
CA ILE A 29 30.85 25.94 -2.76
C ILE A 29 29.53 25.29 -3.22
N ALA A 30 29.50 23.95 -3.35
CA ALA A 30 28.30 23.24 -3.76
C ALA A 30 27.14 23.53 -2.79
N PRO A 31 25.95 23.86 -3.29
CA PRO A 31 24.78 23.99 -2.41
C PRO A 31 24.60 22.67 -1.64
N PRO A 32 24.20 22.76 -0.36
CA PRO A 32 24.00 21.55 0.45
C PRO A 32 23.07 20.59 -0.30
N ALA A 33 23.50 19.32 -0.38
CA ALA A 33 22.73 18.31 -1.09
C ALA A 33 21.26 18.31 -0.63
N GLU A 34 20.34 18.44 -1.57
CA GLU A 34 18.91 18.39 -1.25
C GLU A 34 18.53 17.01 -0.74
N ARG A 35 17.63 16.99 0.25
CA ARG A 35 17.10 15.73 0.80
C ARG A 35 16.31 14.99 -0.26
N GLN A 36 16.75 13.78 -0.60
CA GLN A 36 16.06 12.89 -1.52
C GLN A 36 15.06 12.01 -0.77
N PHE A 37 13.80 12.09 -1.14
CA PHE A 37 12.75 11.22 -0.60
C PHE A 37 12.54 10.01 -1.48
N ALA A 38 12.29 8.84 -0.88
CA ALA A 38 11.85 7.68 -1.61
C ALA A 38 10.54 8.00 -2.35
N PHE A 39 10.49 7.62 -3.60
CA PHE A 39 9.35 7.83 -4.48
C PHE A 39 8.82 6.48 -4.98
N ALA A 40 7.49 6.35 -5.07
CA ALA A 40 6.79 5.17 -5.57
C ALA A 40 7.27 3.88 -4.88
N THR A 41 7.21 3.84 -3.54
CA THR A 41 7.41 2.62 -2.76
C THR A 41 6.41 1.55 -3.23
N PHE A 42 5.13 1.95 -3.42
CA PHE A 42 4.11 1.18 -4.10
C PHE A 42 3.54 1.96 -5.29
N LYS A 43 2.77 1.30 -6.17
CA LYS A 43 2.11 1.96 -7.31
C LYS A 43 0.84 2.69 -6.90
N GLY A 44 0.09 2.12 -5.97
CA GLY A 44 -1.20 2.63 -5.51
C GLY A 44 -1.23 2.88 -4.00
N THR A 45 -2.26 3.59 -3.56
CA THR A 45 -2.59 3.81 -2.15
C THR A 45 -3.14 2.57 -1.46
N LYS A 46 -3.54 1.57 -2.25
CA LYS A 46 -3.83 0.18 -1.84
C LYS A 46 -2.94 -0.78 -2.62
N LEU A 47 -2.61 -1.92 -2.00
CA LEU A 47 -1.89 -2.99 -2.69
C LEU A 47 -2.89 -3.89 -3.44
N VAL A 48 -3.60 -4.76 -2.75
CA VAL A 48 -4.77 -5.49 -3.25
C VAL A 48 -5.99 -5.05 -2.43
N ASN A 49 -6.01 -5.37 -1.14
CA ASN A 49 -7.00 -4.93 -0.16
C ASN A 49 -6.40 -3.91 0.81
N GLY A 50 -5.18 -4.17 1.28
CA GLY A 50 -4.50 -3.41 2.32
C GLY A 50 -4.04 -2.03 1.87
N ALA A 51 -4.08 -1.07 2.80
CA ALA A 51 -3.54 0.25 2.61
C ALA A 51 -2.01 0.23 2.53
N THR A 52 -1.44 1.09 1.69
CA THR A 52 0.01 1.31 1.59
C THR A 52 0.41 2.65 2.23
N VAL A 53 1.72 2.88 2.39
CA VAL A 53 2.23 4.20 2.82
C VAL A 53 2.05 5.30 1.77
N GLU A 54 1.62 4.95 0.56
CA GLU A 54 1.43 5.93 -0.51
C GLU A 54 0.17 6.79 -0.24
N MET A 55 0.32 8.06 -0.54
CA MET A 55 -0.73 9.08 -0.47
C MET A 55 -0.59 10.00 -1.68
N PRO A 56 -1.68 10.45 -2.30
CA PRO A 56 -1.63 11.47 -3.34
C PRO A 56 -0.94 12.76 -2.86
N GLY A 57 -0.60 13.64 -3.78
CA GLY A 57 -0.07 14.97 -3.44
C GLY A 57 -1.12 15.86 -2.75
N ALA A 58 -0.68 16.96 -2.13
CA ALA A 58 -1.59 17.96 -1.58
C ALA A 58 -2.51 18.53 -2.68
N GLY A 59 -3.79 18.74 -2.38
CA GLY A 59 -4.79 19.20 -3.32
C GLY A 59 -5.29 18.16 -4.33
N VAL A 60 -4.89 16.89 -4.18
CA VAL A 60 -5.23 15.80 -5.09
C VAL A 60 -6.23 14.87 -4.45
N GLY A 61 -7.31 14.58 -5.17
CA GLY A 61 -8.25 13.52 -4.86
C GLY A 61 -7.93 12.24 -5.63
N GLN A 62 -8.38 11.11 -5.12
CA GLN A 62 -8.28 9.81 -5.79
C GLN A 62 -9.62 9.08 -5.72
N PHE A 63 -10.01 8.49 -6.83
CA PHE A 63 -11.15 7.58 -6.92
C PHE A 63 -10.64 6.16 -7.20
N ILE A 64 -11.18 5.17 -6.48
CA ILE A 64 -10.85 3.75 -6.67
C ILE A 64 -12.14 2.97 -6.87
N ILE A 65 -12.17 2.13 -7.91
CA ILE A 65 -13.17 1.09 -8.12
C ILE A 65 -12.50 -0.25 -7.82
N GLY A 66 -12.97 -0.95 -6.80
CA GLY A 66 -12.58 -2.31 -6.49
C GLY A 66 -13.66 -3.28 -6.95
N HIS A 67 -13.26 -4.39 -7.56
CA HIS A 67 -14.15 -5.46 -7.99
C HIS A 67 -13.61 -6.82 -7.56
N ARG A 68 -14.46 -7.66 -6.98
CA ARG A 68 -14.17 -9.05 -6.66
C ARG A 68 -15.25 -9.92 -7.26
N PHE A 69 -14.82 -10.95 -7.97
CA PHE A 69 -15.71 -11.95 -8.54
C PHE A 69 -16.13 -12.99 -7.49
N GLY A 70 -16.90 -14.01 -7.88
CA GLY A 70 -17.22 -15.14 -7.05
C GLY A 70 -16.04 -16.13 -6.92
N ALA A 71 -16.22 -17.16 -6.10
CA ALA A 71 -15.20 -18.20 -5.93
C ALA A 71 -15.02 -19.01 -7.21
N ILE A 72 -13.76 -19.20 -7.64
CA ILE A 72 -13.41 -19.92 -8.88
C ILE A 72 -13.87 -21.38 -8.83
N ASN A 73 -13.79 -22.00 -7.63
CA ASN A 73 -14.14 -23.41 -7.41
C ASN A 73 -15.62 -23.68 -7.19
N ASN A 74 -16.47 -22.64 -7.10
CA ASN A 74 -17.92 -22.80 -6.92
C ASN A 74 -18.60 -23.04 -8.24
N ARG A 75 -18.84 -24.30 -8.62
CA ARG A 75 -19.44 -24.72 -9.89
C ARG A 75 -18.80 -23.99 -11.10
N PRO A 76 -17.52 -24.25 -11.37
CA PRO A 76 -16.70 -23.41 -12.25
C PRO A 76 -17.26 -23.21 -13.65
N LEU A 77 -17.85 -24.22 -14.25
CA LEU A 77 -18.49 -24.12 -15.58
C LEU A 77 -19.83 -23.37 -15.51
N TYR A 78 -20.61 -23.57 -14.45
CA TYR A 78 -21.92 -22.93 -14.29
C TYR A 78 -21.79 -21.43 -13.99
N ASN A 79 -20.85 -21.04 -13.13
CA ASN A 79 -20.63 -19.66 -12.71
C ASN A 79 -19.50 -18.99 -13.51
N LEU A 80 -19.10 -19.52 -14.65
CA LEU A 80 -17.99 -19.03 -15.48
C LEU A 80 -16.76 -18.67 -14.64
N LEU A 81 -16.24 -19.64 -13.86
CA LEU A 81 -15.11 -19.46 -12.92
C LEU A 81 -15.33 -18.33 -11.90
N GLY A 82 -16.59 -18.13 -11.47
CA GLY A 82 -16.99 -17.10 -10.52
C GLY A 82 -17.31 -15.72 -11.15
N LEU A 83 -17.13 -15.54 -12.46
CA LEU A 83 -17.30 -14.23 -13.11
C LEU A 83 -18.74 -13.71 -13.10
N ASP A 84 -19.76 -14.58 -12.91
CA ASP A 84 -21.17 -14.19 -12.83
C ASP A 84 -21.55 -13.49 -11.52
N VAL A 85 -20.70 -13.56 -10.50
CA VAL A 85 -20.90 -12.95 -9.19
C VAL A 85 -19.93 -11.78 -9.01
N ALA A 86 -20.46 -10.63 -8.61
CA ALA A 86 -19.64 -9.44 -8.42
C ALA A 86 -19.89 -8.77 -7.06
N GLN A 87 -18.80 -8.45 -6.36
CA GLN A 87 -18.79 -7.46 -5.30
C GLN A 87 -18.01 -6.24 -5.77
N ILE A 88 -18.61 -5.06 -5.61
CA ILE A 88 -18.04 -3.80 -6.05
C ILE A 88 -17.83 -2.90 -4.85
N ARG A 89 -16.69 -2.18 -4.84
CA ARG A 89 -16.38 -1.13 -3.89
C ARG A 89 -16.05 0.15 -4.63
N PHE A 90 -16.65 1.24 -4.20
CA PHE A 90 -16.28 2.60 -4.57
C PHE A 90 -15.59 3.27 -3.39
N GLU A 91 -14.49 3.95 -3.67
CA GLU A 91 -13.75 4.70 -2.67
C GLU A 91 -13.32 6.03 -3.27
N TYR A 92 -13.49 7.09 -2.49
CA TYR A 92 -12.95 8.41 -2.82
C TYR A 92 -12.15 8.93 -1.63
N SER A 93 -10.96 9.47 -1.91
CA SER A 93 -10.13 10.11 -0.90
C SER A 93 -9.55 11.42 -1.40
N TYR A 94 -9.21 12.30 -0.47
CA TYR A 94 -8.64 13.61 -0.76
C TYR A 94 -7.50 13.94 0.21
N ASN A 95 -6.47 14.58 -0.32
CA ASN A 95 -5.33 15.07 0.45
C ASN A 95 -5.41 16.59 0.56
N PRO A 96 -5.94 17.16 1.64
CA PRO A 96 -5.92 18.62 1.83
C PRO A 96 -4.49 19.16 1.99
N VAL A 97 -3.62 18.38 2.62
CA VAL A 97 -2.20 18.69 2.84
C VAL A 97 -1.35 17.43 2.62
N SER A 98 -0.04 17.59 2.45
CA SER A 98 0.86 16.49 2.08
C SER A 98 0.97 15.36 3.10
N TRP A 99 0.60 15.59 4.35
CA TRP A 99 0.70 14.63 5.44
C TRP A 99 -0.65 14.01 5.86
N LEU A 100 -1.79 14.50 5.32
CA LEU A 100 -3.13 14.02 5.66
C LEU A 100 -3.89 13.59 4.42
N ASN A 101 -4.42 12.38 4.44
CA ASN A 101 -5.43 11.89 3.49
C ASN A 101 -6.66 11.45 4.27
N ALA A 102 -7.84 11.80 3.79
CA ALA A 102 -9.10 11.33 4.31
C ALA A 102 -9.97 10.82 3.17
N GLY A 103 -10.76 9.80 3.42
CA GLY A 103 -11.60 9.20 2.40
C GLY A 103 -12.78 8.45 2.97
N PHE A 104 -13.66 8.07 2.08
CA PHE A 104 -14.84 7.25 2.37
C PHE A 104 -15.03 6.23 1.27
N GLY A 105 -15.70 5.14 1.61
CA GLY A 105 -16.00 4.09 0.66
C GLY A 105 -17.32 3.40 0.94
N ARG A 106 -17.78 2.65 -0.07
CA ARG A 106 -18.92 1.75 0.06
C ARG A 106 -18.66 0.45 -0.69
N SER A 107 -18.80 -0.65 0.01
CA SER A 107 -18.74 -2.00 -0.55
C SER A 107 -20.15 -2.59 -0.70
N SER A 108 -20.42 -3.27 -1.82
CA SER A 108 -21.67 -4.03 -2.00
C SER A 108 -21.70 -5.29 -1.12
N GLY A 109 -20.51 -5.85 -0.79
CA GLY A 109 -20.36 -6.92 0.17
C GLY A 109 -20.75 -6.46 1.56
N SER A 110 -21.64 -7.22 2.23
CA SER A 110 -22.23 -6.87 3.52
C SER A 110 -22.79 -5.44 3.60
N LYS A 111 -23.08 -4.80 2.43
CA LYS A 111 -23.61 -3.43 2.35
C LYS A 111 -22.86 -2.45 3.27
N THR A 112 -21.53 -2.51 3.27
CA THR A 112 -20.66 -1.81 4.22
C THR A 112 -20.27 -0.43 3.70
N TYR A 113 -20.41 0.59 4.53
CA TYR A 113 -19.83 1.92 4.37
C TYR A 113 -18.60 2.04 5.27
N ASP A 114 -17.64 2.84 4.87
CA ASP A 114 -16.46 3.15 5.68
C ASP A 114 -15.97 4.56 5.45
N ALA A 115 -15.32 5.10 6.47
CA ALA A 115 -14.53 6.30 6.40
C ALA A 115 -13.14 6.00 6.95
N PHE A 116 -12.11 6.63 6.38
CA PHE A 116 -10.74 6.40 6.81
C PHE A 116 -9.89 7.67 6.77
N THR A 117 -8.80 7.62 7.50
CA THR A 117 -7.74 8.64 7.48
C THR A 117 -6.37 8.00 7.41
N LYS A 118 -5.44 8.68 6.72
CA LYS A 118 -4.00 8.38 6.73
C LYS A 118 -3.25 9.61 7.20
N ILE A 119 -2.36 9.44 8.17
CA ILE A 119 -1.47 10.49 8.68
C ILE A 119 -0.04 10.06 8.41
N ARG A 120 0.68 10.80 7.59
CA ARG A 120 2.09 10.55 7.31
C ARG A 120 2.94 11.00 8.47
N LEU A 121 3.59 10.04 9.15
CA LEU A 121 4.46 10.29 10.30
C LEU A 121 5.91 10.50 9.86
N LEU A 122 6.40 9.64 8.95
CA LEU A 122 7.76 9.67 8.43
C LEU A 122 7.76 9.37 6.93
N ARG A 123 8.77 9.89 6.26
CA ARG A 123 9.03 9.59 4.85
C ARG A 123 10.46 9.11 4.69
N GLN A 124 10.67 7.95 4.08
CA GLN A 124 12.00 7.43 3.78
C GLN A 124 12.78 8.48 2.99
N SER A 125 13.98 8.81 3.47
CA SER A 125 14.80 9.86 2.89
C SER A 125 16.29 9.57 3.10
N LYS A 126 17.12 10.18 2.25
CA LYS A 126 18.57 10.11 2.31
C LYS A 126 19.20 11.44 1.90
N GLY A 127 20.28 11.83 2.58
CA GLY A 127 21.07 13.03 2.29
C GLY A 127 20.39 14.33 2.72
N GLY A 128 21.09 15.44 2.58
CA GLY A 128 20.66 16.77 3.04
C GLY A 128 20.79 16.97 4.55
N LYS A 129 20.36 18.15 5.03
CA LYS A 129 20.39 18.47 6.46
C LYS A 129 19.28 17.75 7.22
N GLY A 130 19.62 17.17 8.40
CA GLY A 130 18.69 16.54 9.34
C GLY A 130 18.72 15.01 9.30
N PHE A 131 17.71 14.34 9.89
CA PHE A 131 17.66 12.89 10.08
C PHE A 131 17.30 12.14 8.79
N ASP A 132 18.14 11.21 8.39
CA ASP A 132 17.86 10.26 7.31
C ASP A 132 16.92 9.15 7.82
N SER A 133 15.74 9.07 7.28
CA SER A 133 14.79 8.03 7.64
C SER A 133 14.97 6.79 6.76
N PRO A 134 15.28 5.62 7.32
CA PRO A 134 15.44 4.39 6.54
C PRO A 134 14.11 3.80 6.05
N PHE A 135 12.95 4.30 6.53
CA PHE A 135 11.61 3.82 6.19
C PHE A 135 10.60 4.97 6.15
N SER A 136 9.45 4.71 5.55
CA SER A 136 8.25 5.55 5.64
C SER A 136 7.30 4.97 6.66
N ALA A 137 6.61 5.83 7.43
CA ALA A 137 5.59 5.44 8.40
C ALA A 137 4.32 6.27 8.21
N VAL A 138 3.18 5.60 8.21
CA VAL A 138 1.85 6.20 8.08
C VAL A 138 0.93 5.57 9.12
N TRP A 139 0.23 6.40 9.90
CA TRP A 139 -0.88 5.96 10.72
C TRP A 139 -2.15 5.89 9.87
N TYR A 140 -2.82 4.74 9.86
CA TYR A 140 -4.08 4.50 9.18
C TYR A 140 -5.15 4.18 10.20
N SER A 141 -6.32 4.80 10.07
CA SER A 141 -7.50 4.49 10.87
C SER A 141 -8.72 4.45 9.97
N SER A 142 -9.58 3.45 10.16
CA SER A 142 -10.89 3.38 9.50
C SER A 142 -11.99 2.99 10.47
N MET A 143 -13.19 3.45 10.19
CA MET A 143 -14.45 3.06 10.82
C MET A 143 -15.34 2.48 9.73
N THR A 144 -15.93 1.32 9.98
CA THR A 144 -16.87 0.66 9.08
C THR A 144 -18.24 0.56 9.70
N LEU A 145 -19.28 0.72 8.86
CA LEU A 145 -20.69 0.56 9.21
C LEU A 145 -21.32 -0.49 8.29
N THR A 146 -21.69 -1.63 8.85
CA THR A 146 -22.44 -2.67 8.14
C THR A 146 -23.93 -2.38 8.19
N THR A 147 -24.61 -2.35 7.03
CA THR A 147 -26.03 -2.00 6.94
C THR A 147 -26.94 -3.20 6.65
N VAL A 148 -26.41 -4.41 6.66
CA VAL A 148 -27.20 -5.65 6.52
C VAL A 148 -28.14 -5.79 7.73
N THR A 149 -29.34 -6.26 7.48
CA THR A 149 -30.31 -6.58 8.56
C THR A 149 -29.82 -7.81 9.31
N PHE A 150 -29.76 -7.74 10.61
CA PHE A 150 -29.55 -8.89 11.47
C PHE A 150 -30.77 -9.82 11.38
N SER A 151 -30.55 -11.12 11.34
CA SER A 151 -31.60 -12.14 11.21
C SER A 151 -31.54 -13.19 12.32
N ASP A 152 -30.89 -12.87 13.42
CA ASP A 152 -30.68 -13.74 14.58
C ASP A 152 -31.81 -13.66 15.64
N GLY A 153 -32.78 -12.77 15.44
CA GLY A 153 -33.93 -12.60 16.32
C GLY A 153 -33.65 -11.77 17.57
N PHE A 154 -32.50 -11.13 17.67
CA PHE A 154 -32.15 -10.23 18.77
C PHE A 154 -32.33 -8.75 18.39
N ASP A 155 -32.59 -7.91 19.40
CA ASP A 155 -32.56 -6.47 19.25
C ASP A 155 -31.10 -5.98 19.22
N HIS A 156 -30.74 -5.25 18.16
CA HIS A 156 -29.39 -4.73 17.97
C HIS A 156 -29.37 -3.21 18.02
N TYR A 157 -28.36 -2.67 18.68
CA TYR A 157 -28.09 -1.24 18.68
C TYR A 157 -27.38 -0.82 17.38
N PHE A 158 -27.46 0.46 17.06
CA PHE A 158 -26.73 1.02 15.92
C PHE A 158 -25.21 0.78 16.04
N THR A 159 -24.68 0.86 17.26
CA THR A 159 -23.26 0.64 17.55
C THR A 159 -22.77 -0.76 17.22
N ASP A 160 -23.64 -1.79 17.27
CA ASP A 160 -23.29 -3.18 16.97
C ASP A 160 -22.86 -3.37 15.50
N ARG A 161 -23.24 -2.41 14.64
CA ARG A 161 -22.91 -2.38 13.22
C ARG A 161 -21.54 -1.78 12.92
N LEU A 162 -20.86 -1.24 13.94
CA LEU A 162 -19.60 -0.53 13.80
C LEU A 162 -18.41 -1.45 14.10
N ALA A 163 -17.35 -1.27 13.30
CA ALA A 163 -16.05 -1.81 13.60
C ALA A 163 -14.96 -0.78 13.24
N TYR A 164 -13.84 -0.86 13.93
CA TYR A 164 -12.74 0.09 13.81
C TYR A 164 -11.46 -0.64 13.48
N THR A 165 -10.64 -0.04 12.61
CA THR A 165 -9.33 -0.60 12.24
C THR A 165 -8.27 0.46 12.43
N HIS A 166 -7.19 0.11 13.12
CA HIS A 166 -6.02 0.96 13.30
C HIS A 166 -4.78 0.20 12.86
N GLN A 167 -3.94 0.83 12.04
CA GLN A 167 -2.70 0.25 11.52
C GLN A 167 -1.56 1.26 11.61
N LEU A 168 -0.38 0.79 11.94
CA LEU A 168 0.86 1.52 11.71
C LEU A 168 1.53 0.91 10.46
N LEU A 169 1.38 1.56 9.32
CA LEU A 169 2.01 1.14 8.07
C LEU A 169 3.48 1.57 8.08
N VAL A 170 4.40 0.63 8.08
CA VAL A 170 5.85 0.88 8.02
C VAL A 170 6.39 0.22 6.77
N ALA A 171 6.91 1.03 5.84
CA ALA A 171 7.39 0.54 4.56
C ALA A 171 8.79 1.02 4.25
N ARG A 172 9.52 0.18 3.52
CA ARG A 172 10.85 0.49 2.99
C ARG A 172 10.94 0.12 1.51
N LYS A 173 11.36 1.07 0.71
CA LYS A 173 11.89 0.80 -0.62
C LYS A 173 13.33 0.31 -0.44
N VAL A 174 13.51 -1.02 -0.46
CA VAL A 174 14.79 -1.68 -0.18
C VAL A 174 15.76 -1.49 -1.35
N SER A 175 15.22 -1.52 -2.57
CA SER A 175 15.94 -1.27 -3.81
C SER A 175 15.01 -0.63 -4.84
N ASP A 176 15.51 -0.36 -6.03
CA ASP A 176 14.67 0.13 -7.14
C ASP A 176 13.60 -0.87 -7.58
N LYS A 177 13.80 -2.15 -7.29
CA LYS A 177 12.88 -3.23 -7.66
C LYS A 177 12.01 -3.71 -6.50
N ILE A 178 12.50 -3.69 -5.26
CA ILE A 178 11.86 -4.33 -4.11
C ILE A 178 11.41 -3.29 -3.10
N SER A 179 10.13 -3.37 -2.72
CA SER A 179 9.56 -2.63 -1.60
C SER A 179 8.81 -3.59 -0.68
N LEU A 180 8.93 -3.38 0.61
CA LEU A 180 8.30 -4.18 1.65
C LEU A 180 7.55 -3.27 2.62
N GLN A 181 6.45 -3.77 3.18
CA GLN A 181 5.68 -3.10 4.21
C GLN A 181 5.24 -4.10 5.27
N VAL A 182 5.29 -3.67 6.52
CA VAL A 182 4.68 -4.34 7.66
C VAL A 182 3.62 -3.42 8.26
N ALA A 183 2.55 -3.99 8.79
CA ALA A 183 1.42 -3.24 9.32
C ALA A 183 0.88 -3.90 10.60
N PRO A 184 1.48 -3.63 11.78
CA PRO A 184 0.81 -3.93 13.04
C PRO A 184 -0.62 -3.35 13.02
N THR A 185 -1.60 -4.20 13.32
CA THR A 185 -3.02 -3.93 13.11
C THR A 185 -3.81 -4.28 14.36
N LEU A 186 -4.71 -3.38 14.74
CA LEU A 186 -5.77 -3.60 15.71
C LEU A 186 -7.12 -3.44 15.00
N VAL A 187 -7.98 -4.43 15.10
CA VAL A 187 -9.39 -4.33 14.67
C VAL A 187 -10.28 -4.53 15.89
N HIS A 188 -11.18 -3.58 16.13
CA HIS A 188 -12.21 -3.66 17.16
C HIS A 188 -13.58 -3.87 16.52
N PHE A 189 -14.27 -4.91 16.94
CA PHE A 189 -15.67 -5.17 16.59
C PHE A 189 -16.55 -4.86 17.78
N ASN A 190 -17.57 -4.03 17.60
CA ASN A 190 -18.55 -3.81 18.68
C ASN A 190 -19.43 -5.04 18.91
N LEU A 191 -19.65 -5.83 17.85
CA LEU A 191 -20.35 -7.11 17.92
C LEU A 191 -19.50 -8.21 17.29
N VAL A 192 -19.25 -9.30 18.01
CA VAL A 192 -18.54 -10.49 17.56
C VAL A 192 -19.51 -11.65 17.33
N PRO A 193 -19.18 -12.61 16.43
CA PRO A 193 -20.07 -13.74 16.11
C PRO A 193 -20.36 -14.68 17.28
N LEU A 194 -19.40 -14.89 18.17
CA LEU A 194 -19.53 -15.77 19.33
C LEU A 194 -19.12 -15.04 20.60
N GLU A 195 -19.75 -15.37 21.73
CA GLU A 195 -19.39 -14.81 23.05
C GLU A 195 -17.93 -15.08 23.45
N ALA A 196 -17.37 -16.19 22.99
CA ALA A 196 -15.97 -16.54 23.20
C ALA A 196 -14.98 -15.74 22.35
N ASP A 197 -15.44 -15.04 21.30
CA ASP A 197 -14.60 -14.24 20.45
C ASP A 197 -14.25 -12.92 21.13
N ARG A 198 -13.03 -12.42 20.85
CA ARG A 198 -12.59 -11.12 21.36
C ARG A 198 -13.08 -10.01 20.46
N ASN A 199 -13.56 -8.92 21.03
CA ASN A 199 -13.86 -7.69 20.29
C ASN A 199 -12.59 -7.09 19.67
N ASP A 200 -11.46 -7.14 20.40
CA ASP A 200 -10.16 -6.66 19.95
C ASP A 200 -9.36 -7.78 19.29
N GLN A 201 -9.12 -7.64 17.99
CA GLN A 201 -8.39 -8.57 17.16
C GLN A 201 -7.06 -7.96 16.75
N LEU A 202 -5.95 -8.63 17.09
CA LEU A 202 -4.61 -8.20 16.71
C LEU A 202 -4.14 -8.96 15.47
N GLY A 203 -3.46 -8.23 14.58
CA GLY A 203 -2.88 -8.79 13.37
C GLY A 203 -1.60 -8.10 12.95
N LEU A 204 -0.92 -8.73 12.02
CA LEU A 204 0.28 -8.20 11.35
C LEU A 204 0.10 -8.32 9.84
N GLY A 205 -0.11 -7.21 9.18
CA GLY A 205 -0.10 -7.12 7.72
C GLY A 205 1.34 -7.23 7.19
N LEU A 206 1.52 -8.06 6.18
CA LEU A 206 2.77 -8.19 5.43
C LEU A 206 2.47 -7.90 3.97
N SER A 207 3.24 -7.02 3.35
CA SER A 207 3.03 -6.62 1.96
C SER A 207 4.36 -6.45 1.25
N GLY A 208 4.37 -6.84 -0.02
CA GLY A 208 5.56 -6.74 -0.86
C GLY A 208 5.23 -6.32 -2.28
N ARG A 209 6.19 -5.66 -2.91
CA ARG A 209 6.14 -5.30 -4.33
C ARG A 209 7.47 -5.62 -4.98
N TYR A 210 7.39 -6.25 -6.17
CA TYR A 210 8.53 -6.47 -7.05
C TYR A 210 8.28 -5.78 -8.41
N LYS A 211 9.08 -4.77 -8.72
CA LYS A 211 8.99 -4.02 -9.98
C LYS A 211 9.55 -4.85 -11.14
N LEU A 212 8.71 -5.20 -12.09
CA LEU A 212 9.09 -5.91 -13.32
C LEU A 212 9.61 -4.94 -14.38
N THR A 213 8.85 -3.87 -14.63
CA THR A 213 9.19 -2.79 -15.57
C THR A 213 8.87 -1.44 -14.95
N GLN A 214 9.08 -0.34 -15.66
CA GLN A 214 8.66 1.00 -15.19
C GLN A 214 7.17 1.06 -14.89
N ARG A 215 6.35 0.34 -15.66
CA ARG A 215 4.89 0.38 -15.56
C ARG A 215 4.28 -0.82 -14.87
N MET A 216 5.00 -1.94 -14.72
CA MET A 216 4.47 -3.19 -14.17
C MET A 216 5.16 -3.59 -12.89
N ALA A 217 4.41 -4.11 -11.93
CA ALA A 217 4.93 -4.67 -10.69
C ALA A 217 4.10 -5.87 -10.22
N LEU A 218 4.74 -6.89 -9.69
CA LEU A 218 4.10 -7.93 -8.91
C LEU A 218 3.90 -7.45 -7.48
N THR A 219 2.78 -7.83 -6.89
CA THR A 219 2.42 -7.49 -5.51
C THR A 219 1.93 -8.72 -4.76
N ALA A 220 2.17 -8.76 -3.47
CA ALA A 220 1.63 -9.78 -2.59
C ALA A 220 1.32 -9.18 -1.23
N GLU A 221 0.25 -9.65 -0.59
CA GLU A 221 -0.12 -9.25 0.77
C GLU A 221 -0.67 -10.45 1.56
N ALA A 222 -0.47 -10.42 2.87
CA ALA A 222 -1.05 -11.36 3.83
C ALA A 222 -1.39 -10.62 5.12
N MET A 223 -2.44 -11.10 5.84
CA MET A 223 -2.77 -10.61 7.17
C MET A 223 -2.69 -11.78 8.16
N LEU A 224 -1.60 -11.81 8.92
CA LEU A 224 -1.42 -12.77 10.01
C LEU A 224 -2.26 -12.30 11.21
N ARG A 225 -2.95 -13.22 11.87
CA ARG A 225 -3.84 -12.92 13.00
C ARG A 225 -3.37 -13.62 14.25
N GLN A 226 -3.43 -12.94 15.38
CA GLN A 226 -3.04 -13.54 16.66
C GLN A 226 -4.05 -14.62 17.08
N THR A 227 -5.34 -14.32 16.96
CA THR A 227 -6.42 -15.25 17.32
C THR A 227 -7.40 -15.31 16.15
N PRO A 228 -7.32 -16.37 15.31
CA PRO A 228 -8.26 -16.52 14.20
C PRO A 228 -9.68 -16.77 14.72
N LEU A 229 -10.66 -16.11 14.12
CA LEU A 229 -12.07 -16.42 14.33
C LEU A 229 -12.42 -17.77 13.73
N ALA A 230 -13.38 -18.48 14.33
CA ALA A 230 -13.81 -19.79 13.84
C ALA A 230 -14.27 -19.73 12.37
N GLY A 231 -13.86 -20.73 11.58
CA GLY A 231 -14.22 -20.81 10.17
C GLY A 231 -13.54 -19.78 9.25
N THR A 232 -12.52 -19.06 9.73
CA THR A 232 -11.79 -18.07 8.94
C THR A 232 -10.34 -18.51 8.67
N HIS A 233 -9.79 -18.03 7.55
CA HIS A 233 -8.43 -18.34 7.08
C HIS A 233 -7.59 -17.08 6.91
N VAL A 234 -6.26 -17.22 6.93
CA VAL A 234 -5.33 -16.12 6.66
C VAL A 234 -5.62 -15.53 5.28
N PRO A 235 -5.98 -14.24 5.18
CA PRO A 235 -6.10 -13.58 3.90
C PRO A 235 -4.73 -13.51 3.23
N LEU A 236 -4.67 -13.96 1.99
CA LEU A 236 -3.48 -13.93 1.15
C LEU A 236 -3.89 -13.50 -0.26
N SER A 237 -3.15 -12.57 -0.82
CA SER A 237 -3.42 -12.05 -2.16
C SER A 237 -2.12 -11.93 -2.96
N ILE A 238 -2.21 -12.19 -4.26
CA ILE A 238 -1.13 -11.96 -5.22
C ILE A 238 -1.72 -11.11 -6.36
N GLY A 239 -0.99 -10.09 -6.77
CA GLY A 239 -1.47 -9.15 -7.79
C GLY A 239 -0.40 -8.73 -8.80
N LEU A 240 -0.90 -8.12 -9.87
CA LEU A 240 -0.12 -7.48 -10.90
C LEU A 240 -0.63 -6.05 -11.08
N ASP A 241 0.23 -5.08 -10.81
CA ASP A 241 -0.05 -3.66 -11.02
C ASP A 241 0.41 -3.22 -12.40
N LEU A 242 -0.43 -2.48 -13.11
CA LEU A 242 -0.14 -1.86 -14.39
C LEU A 242 -0.47 -0.36 -14.33
N GLU A 243 0.54 0.49 -14.51
CA GLU A 243 0.39 1.94 -14.52
C GLU A 243 0.33 2.47 -15.96
N THR A 244 -0.73 3.21 -16.27
CA THR A 244 -0.95 3.81 -17.58
C THR A 244 -1.36 5.26 -17.41
N GLY A 245 -0.47 6.22 -17.65
CA GLY A 245 -0.78 7.65 -17.85
C GLY A 245 -1.82 8.31 -16.94
N GLY A 246 -1.87 7.99 -15.65
CA GLY A 246 -2.82 8.56 -14.67
C GLY A 246 -3.82 7.57 -14.10
N HIS A 247 -3.82 6.32 -14.58
CA HIS A 247 -4.55 5.22 -13.98
C HIS A 247 -3.58 4.14 -13.48
N VAL A 248 -3.95 3.48 -12.39
CA VAL A 248 -3.32 2.23 -11.96
C VAL A 248 -4.37 1.13 -11.99
N PHE A 249 -4.09 0.11 -12.79
CA PHE A 249 -4.87 -1.11 -12.86
C PHE A 249 -4.16 -2.18 -12.02
N GLN A 250 -4.90 -2.85 -11.15
CA GLN A 250 -4.37 -3.89 -10.28
C GLN A 250 -5.23 -5.14 -10.47
N PHE A 251 -4.69 -6.16 -11.12
CA PHE A 251 -5.32 -7.47 -11.25
C PHE A 251 -4.80 -8.38 -10.15
N HIS A 252 -5.66 -9.20 -9.55
CA HIS A 252 -5.24 -10.04 -8.45
C HIS A 252 -6.09 -11.29 -8.27
N VAL A 253 -5.49 -12.24 -7.54
CA VAL A 253 -6.12 -13.43 -6.99
C VAL A 253 -6.01 -13.37 -5.48
N THR A 254 -7.09 -13.61 -4.78
CA THR A 254 -7.17 -13.55 -3.32
C THR A 254 -8.15 -14.58 -2.78
N ASN A 255 -8.01 -15.00 -1.54
CA ASN A 255 -9.03 -15.77 -0.84
C ASN A 255 -10.01 -14.89 -0.03
N ALA A 256 -9.82 -13.56 -0.06
CA ALA A 256 -10.69 -12.59 0.59
C ALA A 256 -11.62 -11.94 -0.44
N GLN A 257 -12.90 -12.27 -0.44
CA GLN A 257 -13.89 -11.63 -1.32
C GLN A 257 -14.28 -10.24 -0.81
N SER A 258 -14.38 -10.05 0.50
CA SER A 258 -14.68 -8.74 1.08
C SER A 258 -13.55 -7.75 0.87
N MET A 259 -13.92 -6.47 0.71
CA MET A 259 -12.98 -5.35 0.52
C MET A 259 -13.02 -4.33 1.66
N ALA A 260 -13.92 -4.49 2.64
CA ALA A 260 -13.93 -3.66 3.85
C ALA A 260 -12.92 -4.19 4.86
N ASP A 261 -12.20 -3.27 5.52
CA ASP A 261 -11.01 -3.61 6.32
C ASP A 261 -11.23 -4.69 7.38
N PRO A 262 -12.20 -4.59 8.32
CA PRO A 262 -12.37 -5.62 9.34
C PRO A 262 -12.71 -6.99 8.76
N GLN A 263 -13.51 -7.01 7.68
CA GLN A 263 -13.99 -8.25 7.08
C GLN A 263 -12.88 -8.97 6.32
N TRP A 264 -12.13 -8.30 5.45
CA TRP A 264 -11.05 -8.97 4.73
C TRP A 264 -9.89 -9.34 5.65
N MET A 265 -9.61 -8.51 6.68
CA MET A 265 -8.49 -8.76 7.59
C MET A 265 -8.77 -9.92 8.55
N MET A 266 -9.97 -9.94 9.17
CA MET A 266 -10.26 -10.81 10.30
C MET A 266 -11.32 -11.89 10.00
N GLN A 267 -12.16 -11.70 8.98
CA GLN A 267 -13.33 -12.55 8.71
C GLN A 267 -13.28 -13.25 7.35
N THR A 268 -12.09 -13.45 6.77
CA THR A 268 -11.93 -14.13 5.48
C THR A 268 -12.27 -15.63 5.58
N PRO A 269 -13.35 -16.11 4.91
CA PRO A 269 -13.77 -17.50 4.97
C PRO A 269 -13.04 -18.40 3.96
N GLY A 270 -12.49 -17.81 2.89
CA GLY A 270 -11.86 -18.56 1.81
C GLY A 270 -10.51 -19.18 2.23
N SER A 271 -10.23 -20.38 1.75
CA SER A 271 -8.99 -21.10 1.99
C SER A 271 -8.21 -21.31 0.69
N TRP A 272 -6.95 -20.87 0.65
CA TRP A 272 -6.05 -21.16 -0.47
C TRP A 272 -5.87 -22.67 -0.68
N ALA A 273 -5.77 -23.45 0.40
CA ALA A 273 -5.59 -24.89 0.32
C ALA A 273 -6.80 -25.63 -0.27
N LYS A 274 -8.02 -25.03 -0.16
CA LYS A 274 -9.25 -25.58 -0.74
C LYS A 274 -9.55 -25.00 -2.14
N GLY A 275 -8.75 -24.03 -2.60
CA GLY A 275 -8.97 -23.34 -3.87
C GLY A 275 -10.13 -22.33 -3.82
N ASP A 276 -10.51 -21.84 -2.63
CA ASP A 276 -11.53 -20.80 -2.47
C ASP A 276 -10.92 -19.44 -2.85
N LEU A 277 -10.69 -19.26 -4.14
CA LEU A 277 -10.00 -18.10 -4.69
C LEU A 277 -10.98 -17.24 -5.49
N TYR A 278 -10.75 -15.95 -5.41
CA TYR A 278 -11.53 -14.91 -6.08
C TYR A 278 -10.61 -14.10 -7.00
N LEU A 279 -11.00 -13.99 -8.26
CA LEU A 279 -10.41 -13.02 -9.18
C LEU A 279 -10.91 -11.62 -8.82
N GLY A 280 -10.09 -10.63 -9.08
CA GLY A 280 -10.50 -9.25 -8.87
C GLY A 280 -9.58 -8.25 -9.56
N PHE A 281 -10.03 -7.01 -9.54
CA PHE A 281 -9.22 -5.88 -9.97
C PHE A 281 -9.56 -4.63 -9.16
N ASN A 282 -8.60 -3.71 -9.09
CA ASN A 282 -8.84 -2.33 -8.70
C ASN A 282 -8.43 -1.41 -9.85
N ILE A 283 -9.18 -0.34 -10.05
CA ILE A 283 -8.84 0.74 -10.97
C ILE A 283 -8.81 2.02 -10.15
N SER A 284 -7.68 2.72 -10.16
CA SER A 284 -7.56 4.00 -9.48
C SER A 284 -7.22 5.13 -10.45
N ARG A 285 -7.78 6.31 -10.17
CA ARG A 285 -7.51 7.54 -10.89
C ARG A 285 -7.37 8.70 -9.93
N VAL A 286 -6.39 9.57 -10.18
CA VAL A 286 -6.18 10.79 -9.41
C VAL A 286 -6.74 12.01 -10.14
N PHE A 287 -7.19 13.00 -9.37
CA PHE A 287 -7.76 14.27 -9.85
C PHE A 287 -7.12 15.42 -9.08
N THR A 288 -6.47 16.33 -9.77
CA THR A 288 -5.92 17.54 -9.14
C THR A 288 -7.03 18.57 -8.99
N HIS A 289 -7.44 18.86 -7.76
CA HIS A 289 -8.46 19.86 -7.44
C HIS A 289 -7.83 21.22 -7.16
N VAL A 290 -6.68 21.22 -6.50
CA VAL A 290 -5.93 22.42 -6.17
C VAL A 290 -4.47 22.18 -6.56
N THR A 291 -3.94 23.02 -7.44
CA THR A 291 -2.50 23.02 -7.73
C THR A 291 -1.81 23.80 -6.61
N PRO A 292 -0.87 23.17 -5.85
CA PRO A 292 -0.12 23.91 -4.84
C PRO A 292 0.58 25.10 -5.51
N LYS A 293 0.43 26.30 -4.95
CA LYS A 293 1.25 27.43 -5.36
C LYS A 293 2.70 27.08 -5.04
N ILE A 294 3.51 26.92 -6.06
CA ILE A 294 4.96 26.87 -5.89
C ILE A 294 5.34 28.23 -5.34
N LEU A 295 5.76 28.30 -4.07
CA LEU A 295 6.41 29.48 -3.53
C LEU A 295 7.69 29.66 -4.36
N GLN A 296 7.66 30.63 -5.25
CA GLN A 296 8.81 31.09 -6.02
C GLN A 296 9.83 31.75 -5.10
#